data_c2f837cee0abfacf77000b8ac716e851
#
_entry.id   c2f837cee0abfacf77000b8ac716e851
#
_cell.length_a   1.000
_cell.length_b   1.000
_cell.length_c   1.000
_cell.angle_alpha   90.00
_cell.angle_beta   90.00
_cell.angle_gamma   90.00
#
_symmetry.space_group_name_H-M   'P 1'
#
loop_
_entity.id
_entity.type
_entity.pdbx_description
1 polymer ?
#
loop_
_entity_poly.entity_id
_entity_poly.type
_entity_poly.pdbx_seq_one_letter_code
_entity_poly.pdbx_strand_id
1 'polypeptide(L)'
;MRCTSLRNWPHKNAYPARCLPHTTLGSFCIYSHTMTYCVAIKLNAGLVFLSDSRTNAGLDQISSFRKMMVYEKADDRFMVLLSAGNLSISQSVREILQSESIKDREDAEPITIWNAKSMFDAARVLGAAVRHVHDRDGAALKRAGVEFNVSLLFGGQIKGEGMRLFQVYSAGNFIEATNETPYFQVGESKYGKPVLDRVLTPQTPLNEAAKCALVSMDSTLKSNLTVGLPLDMVVYEEGRFATDKIVCIDEHNPYFKMLHDNWGQKLRQVFDSIEDPAWNGGHTSAPLMVNPARSKPLKKITNVHEKLV
;
A
#
# COMPACT_ATOMS: atom_id res chain seq x y z
N MET A 1 -53.77 -49.37 8.61
CA MET A 1 -54.31 -49.94 7.39
C MET A 1 -53.18 -50.03 6.40
N ARG A 2 -52.55 -51.21 6.23
CA ARG A 2 -52.79 -52.25 5.21
C ARG A 2 -53.13 -51.59 3.85
N CYS A 3 -52.46 -51.83 2.75
CA CYS A 3 -51.94 -53.03 2.10
C CYS A 3 -51.13 -52.63 0.88
N THR A 4 -50.14 -53.31 0.57
CA THR A 4 -49.80 -54.47 -0.28
C THR A 4 -49.34 -54.05 -1.68
N SER A 5 -48.16 -54.33 -2.03
CA SER A 5 -47.50 -55.43 -2.73
C SER A 5 -47.71 -55.48 -4.24
N LEU A 6 -46.65 -55.73 -4.95
CA LEU A 6 -46.36 -56.62 -6.05
C LEU A 6 -45.77 -55.87 -7.28
N ARG A 7 -44.83 -56.26 -8.04
CA ARG A 7 -44.00 -57.51 -8.26
C ARG A 7 -42.89 -57.13 -9.27
N ASN A 8 -41.78 -57.72 -9.07
CA ASN A 8 -40.73 -58.13 -10.00
C ASN A 8 -40.92 -57.92 -11.51
N TRP A 9 -39.90 -57.42 -12.16
CA TRP A 9 -39.27 -58.04 -13.31
C TRP A 9 -37.77 -57.60 -13.43
N PRO A 10 -36.92 -58.54 -13.88
CA PRO A 10 -35.48 -58.36 -13.92
C PRO A 10 -35.00 -58.00 -15.34
N HIS A 11 -34.11 -57.11 -15.52
CA HIS A 11 -33.14 -57.13 -16.61
C HIS A 11 -31.78 -56.58 -16.18
N LYS A 12 -30.82 -57.47 -16.36
CA LYS A 12 -29.37 -57.31 -16.27
C LYS A 12 -28.91 -56.27 -17.25
N ASN A 13 -28.11 -55.29 -16.79
CA ASN A 13 -26.79 -54.99 -17.29
C ASN A 13 -26.18 -53.91 -16.40
N ALA A 14 -25.30 -54.38 -15.53
CA ALA A 14 -24.49 -53.53 -14.67
C ALA A 14 -23.33 -52.92 -15.49
N TYR A 15 -23.34 -51.60 -15.66
CA TYR A 15 -22.10 -50.85 -15.88
C TYR A 15 -21.73 -50.20 -14.54
N PRO A 16 -20.48 -50.31 -14.10
CA PRO A 16 -20.07 -49.67 -12.86
C PRO A 16 -20.07 -48.15 -13.05
N ALA A 17 -20.89 -47.47 -12.28
CA ALA A 17 -20.80 -46.03 -12.11
C ALA A 17 -19.40 -45.68 -11.55
N ARG A 18 -18.54 -45.19 -12.42
CA ARG A 18 -17.33 -44.51 -11.95
C ARG A 18 -17.78 -43.26 -11.15
N CYS A 19 -17.58 -43.32 -9.85
CA CYS A 19 -17.58 -42.12 -9.02
C CYS A 19 -16.54 -41.15 -9.58
N LEU A 20 -17.01 -40.11 -10.23
CA LEU A 20 -16.17 -38.94 -10.50
C LEU A 20 -15.78 -38.34 -9.14
N PRO A 21 -14.51 -38.06 -8.90
CA PRO A 21 -14.13 -37.37 -7.70
C PRO A 21 -14.83 -35.98 -7.68
N HIS A 22 -15.46 -35.68 -6.57
CA HIS A 22 -15.94 -34.32 -6.28
C HIS A 22 -14.77 -33.36 -6.50
N THR A 23 -14.83 -32.59 -7.58
CA THR A 23 -14.02 -31.40 -7.76
C THR A 23 -14.37 -30.48 -6.59
N THR A 24 -13.50 -30.46 -5.60
CA THR A 24 -13.42 -29.41 -4.61
C THR A 24 -13.45 -28.09 -5.36
N LEU A 25 -14.55 -27.37 -5.26
CA LEU A 25 -14.62 -25.96 -5.60
C LEU A 25 -13.42 -25.30 -4.93
N GLY A 26 -12.45 -24.92 -5.75
CA GLY A 26 -11.27 -24.20 -5.28
C GLY A 26 -11.76 -23.03 -4.43
N SER A 27 -11.30 -23.01 -3.19
CA SER A 27 -11.47 -21.87 -2.30
C SER A 27 -10.93 -20.67 -3.08
N PHE A 28 -11.82 -19.83 -3.60
CA PHE A 28 -11.43 -18.53 -4.10
C PHE A 28 -10.84 -17.79 -2.88
N CYS A 29 -9.53 -17.82 -2.79
CA CYS A 29 -8.80 -16.96 -1.91
C CYS A 29 -9.15 -15.54 -2.35
N ILE A 30 -10.12 -14.92 -1.68
CA ILE A 30 -10.40 -13.50 -1.85
C ILE A 30 -9.14 -12.82 -1.35
N TYR A 31 -8.22 -12.54 -2.29
CA TYR A 31 -7.12 -11.63 -2.02
C TYR A 31 -7.75 -10.36 -1.47
N SER A 32 -7.54 -10.11 -0.20
CA SER A 32 -7.83 -8.82 0.42
C SER A 32 -6.99 -7.78 -0.33
N HIS A 33 -7.55 -7.22 -1.40
CA HIS A 33 -6.94 -6.08 -2.06
C HIS A 33 -6.85 -4.96 -1.03
N THR A 34 -5.62 -4.58 -0.71
CA THR A 34 -5.35 -3.41 0.11
C THR A 34 -5.98 -2.19 -0.56
N MET A 35 -7.05 -1.68 0.05
CA MET A 35 -7.83 -0.55 -0.48
C MET A 35 -7.32 0.76 0.10
N THR A 36 -6.04 1.03 -0.04
CA THR A 36 -5.35 2.16 0.62
C THR A 36 -4.11 2.50 -0.18
N TYR A 37 -3.76 3.77 -0.22
CA TYR A 37 -2.44 4.20 -0.62
C TYR A 37 -1.89 5.24 0.36
N CYS A 38 -0.77 4.92 1.00
CA CYS A 38 -0.04 5.84 1.85
C CYS A 38 1.41 5.94 1.38
N VAL A 39 1.96 7.14 1.45
CA VAL A 39 3.37 7.41 1.19
C VAL A 39 3.95 8.32 2.27
N ALA A 40 5.17 8.02 2.72
CA ALA A 40 5.95 8.84 3.62
C ALA A 40 7.35 9.02 3.04
N ILE A 41 7.85 10.26 3.02
CA ILE A 41 9.09 10.68 2.38
C ILE A 41 9.97 11.35 3.42
N LYS A 42 11.25 10.94 3.50
CA LYS A 42 12.28 11.54 4.36
C LYS A 42 13.31 12.27 3.50
N LEU A 43 13.43 13.56 3.70
CA LEU A 43 14.37 14.43 3.00
C LEU A 43 15.31 15.12 3.99
N ASN A 44 16.38 15.73 3.50
CA ASN A 44 17.28 16.51 4.37
C ASN A 44 16.57 17.67 5.06
N ALA A 45 15.55 18.27 4.41
CA ALA A 45 14.83 19.42 4.93
C ALA A 45 13.61 19.07 5.80
N GLY A 46 13.15 17.81 5.81
CA GLY A 46 11.94 17.46 6.54
C GLY A 46 11.29 16.16 6.06
N LEU A 47 10.03 15.97 6.46
CA LEU A 47 9.23 14.82 6.15
C LEU A 47 7.94 15.22 5.43
N VAL A 48 7.49 14.40 4.50
CA VAL A 48 6.18 14.54 3.83
C VAL A 48 5.40 13.25 4.01
N PHE A 49 4.14 13.37 4.44
CA PHE A 49 3.22 12.25 4.61
C PHE A 49 1.95 12.51 3.81
N LEU A 50 1.46 11.50 3.12
CA LEU A 50 0.22 11.57 2.36
C LEU A 50 -0.52 10.23 2.45
N SER A 51 -1.82 10.27 2.70
CA SER A 51 -2.70 9.10 2.67
C SER A 51 -4.04 9.43 2.05
N ASP A 52 -4.68 8.42 1.43
CA ASP A 52 -6.10 8.47 1.17
C ASP A 52 -6.89 8.19 2.46
N SER A 53 -8.18 8.50 2.46
CA SER A 53 -9.08 8.19 3.58
C SER A 53 -10.23 7.27 3.20
N ARG A 54 -10.35 6.88 1.92
CA ARG A 54 -11.40 5.97 1.47
C ARG A 54 -11.25 4.58 2.09
N THR A 55 -12.35 4.02 2.56
CA THR A 55 -12.42 2.64 3.04
C THR A 55 -13.67 1.99 2.46
N ASN A 56 -13.52 0.82 1.87
CA ASN A 56 -14.62 0.05 1.32
C ASN A 56 -14.82 -1.20 2.18
N ALA A 57 -16.02 -1.38 2.71
CA ALA A 57 -16.44 -2.60 3.38
C ALA A 57 -17.39 -3.38 2.44
N GLY A 58 -16.84 -3.89 1.30
CA GLY A 58 -17.61 -4.51 0.22
C GLY A 58 -17.84 -3.55 -0.96
N LEU A 59 -18.65 -3.98 -1.94
CA LEU A 59 -18.87 -3.23 -3.19
C LEU A 59 -19.70 -1.95 -3.00
N ASP A 60 -20.57 -1.91 -1.99
CA ASP A 60 -21.60 -0.86 -1.83
C ASP A 60 -21.43 -0.01 -0.57
N GLN A 61 -20.41 -0.25 0.26
CA GLN A 61 -20.19 0.50 1.51
C GLN A 61 -18.87 1.27 1.44
N ILE A 62 -18.95 2.46 0.87
CA ILE A 62 -17.83 3.42 0.89
C ILE A 62 -17.96 4.28 2.15
N SER A 63 -16.92 4.28 2.96
CA SER A 63 -16.80 5.11 4.16
C SER A 63 -15.46 5.82 4.16
N SER A 64 -15.35 6.93 4.88
CA SER A 64 -14.08 7.64 5.06
C SER A 64 -13.56 7.42 6.47
N PHE A 65 -12.36 6.87 6.57
CA PHE A 65 -11.62 6.73 7.82
C PHE A 65 -10.22 7.29 7.67
N ARG A 66 -9.86 8.21 8.55
CA ARG A 66 -8.50 8.77 8.55
C ARG A 66 -7.47 7.69 8.85
N LYS A 67 -6.54 7.53 7.94
CA LYS A 67 -5.42 6.58 8.03
C LYS A 67 -4.18 7.22 8.61
N MET A 68 -4.19 8.55 8.78
CA MET A 68 -3.12 9.36 9.34
C MET A 68 -3.45 9.81 10.75
N MET A 69 -2.46 9.70 11.64
CA MET A 69 -2.48 10.25 12.99
C MET A 69 -1.23 11.07 13.22
N VAL A 70 -1.39 12.22 13.87
CA VAL A 70 -0.28 13.09 14.28
C VAL A 70 -0.19 13.08 15.81
N TYR A 71 1.01 12.85 16.31
CA TYR A 71 1.35 12.90 17.72
C TYR A 71 2.34 14.04 17.92
N GLU A 72 1.90 15.07 18.63
CA GLU A 72 2.68 16.28 18.82
C GLU A 72 2.80 16.60 20.30
N LYS A 73 4.01 16.93 20.73
CA LYS A 73 4.30 17.57 21.99
C LYS A 73 5.25 18.71 21.70
N ALA A 74 4.73 19.93 21.80
CA ALA A 74 5.43 21.15 21.43
C ALA A 74 6.85 21.20 22.03
N ASP A 75 7.82 21.63 21.23
CA ASP A 75 9.25 21.76 21.59
C ASP A 75 9.94 20.46 22.04
N ASP A 76 9.28 19.29 21.86
CA ASP A 76 9.84 18.00 22.28
C ASP A 76 9.81 16.97 21.14
N ARG A 77 8.65 16.71 20.56
CA ARG A 77 8.51 15.69 19.53
C ARG A 77 7.35 15.95 18.58
N PHE A 78 7.55 15.50 17.35
CA PHE A 78 6.53 15.45 16.31
C PHE A 78 6.61 14.10 15.61
N MET A 79 5.50 13.35 15.56
CA MET A 79 5.46 12.03 14.97
C MET A 79 4.18 11.88 14.16
N VAL A 80 4.27 11.17 13.04
CA VAL A 80 3.13 10.83 12.17
C VAL A 80 3.09 9.33 11.95
N LEU A 81 1.90 8.77 12.07
CA LEU A 81 1.59 7.37 11.79
C LEU A 81 0.60 7.27 10.64
N LEU A 82 0.96 6.53 9.59
CA LEU A 82 0.06 6.12 8.51
C LEU A 82 -0.22 4.63 8.63
N SER A 83 -1.44 4.22 8.29
CA SER A 83 -1.86 2.81 8.39
C SER A 83 -2.54 2.30 7.13
N ALA A 84 -2.22 1.07 6.75
CA ALA A 84 -2.84 0.30 5.68
C ALA A 84 -3.14 -1.13 6.16
N GLY A 85 -4.05 -1.81 5.49
CA GLY A 85 -4.48 -3.18 5.83
C GLY A 85 -5.83 -3.21 6.54
N ASN A 86 -6.01 -4.15 7.47
CA ASN A 86 -7.26 -4.31 8.20
C ASN A 86 -7.51 -3.12 9.14
N LEU A 87 -8.67 -2.46 8.95
CA LEU A 87 -9.03 -1.25 9.70
C LEU A 87 -9.18 -1.51 11.19
N SER A 88 -9.78 -2.65 11.60
CA SER A 88 -9.98 -2.96 13.03
C SER A 88 -8.64 -3.15 13.74
N ILE A 89 -7.67 -3.79 13.07
CA ILE A 89 -6.31 -3.96 13.60
C ILE A 89 -5.62 -2.60 13.73
N SER A 90 -5.64 -1.80 12.67
CA SER A 90 -4.96 -0.48 12.69
C SER A 90 -5.58 0.48 13.71
N GLN A 91 -6.89 0.46 13.91
CA GLN A 91 -7.57 1.23 14.95
C GLN A 91 -7.15 0.74 16.35
N SER A 92 -7.14 -0.57 16.59
CA SER A 92 -6.69 -1.15 17.86
C SER A 92 -5.23 -0.80 18.16
N VAL A 93 -4.34 -0.89 17.17
CA VAL A 93 -2.92 -0.49 17.33
C VAL A 93 -2.82 0.99 17.72
N ARG A 94 -3.57 1.88 17.06
CA ARG A 94 -3.57 3.32 17.36
C ARG A 94 -4.06 3.65 18.76
N GLU A 95 -5.08 2.93 19.23
CA GLU A 95 -5.63 3.11 20.58
C GLU A 95 -4.62 2.64 21.63
N ILE A 96 -4.08 1.44 21.46
CA ILE A 96 -3.11 0.85 22.38
C ILE A 96 -1.81 1.65 22.40
N LEU A 97 -1.34 2.17 21.28
CA LEU A 97 -0.08 2.89 21.17
C LEU A 97 0.05 4.05 22.18
N GLN A 98 -1.06 4.71 22.53
CA GLN A 98 -1.04 5.82 23.46
C GLN A 98 -0.73 5.37 24.92
N SER A 99 -1.07 4.12 25.26
CA SER A 99 -0.83 3.52 26.58
C SER A 99 0.23 2.42 26.57
N GLU A 100 0.66 1.95 25.37
CA GLU A 100 1.65 0.89 25.23
C GLU A 100 3.01 1.34 25.74
N SER A 101 3.72 0.40 26.36
CA SER A 101 5.07 0.64 26.85
C SER A 101 5.94 -0.60 26.73
N ILE A 102 7.23 -0.39 26.62
CA ILE A 102 8.25 -1.44 26.64
C ILE A 102 9.22 -1.19 27.79
N LYS A 103 9.84 -2.25 28.27
CA LYS A 103 10.94 -2.16 29.25
C LYS A 103 12.17 -2.85 28.69
N ASP A 104 13.32 -2.20 28.80
CA ASP A 104 14.60 -2.80 28.41
C ASP A 104 15.09 -3.82 29.44
N ARG A 105 14.72 -3.63 30.71
CA ARG A 105 14.98 -4.51 31.85
C ARG A 105 13.81 -4.42 32.80
N GLU A 106 13.67 -5.40 33.68
CA GLU A 106 12.54 -5.53 34.60
C GLU A 106 12.41 -4.33 35.55
N ASP A 107 13.53 -3.77 35.99
CA ASP A 107 13.66 -2.61 36.89
C ASP A 107 13.70 -1.25 36.13
N ALA A 108 13.67 -1.24 34.78
CA ALA A 108 13.70 -0.03 34.00
C ALA A 108 12.34 0.68 33.97
N GLU A 109 12.37 2.01 33.87
CA GLU A 109 11.18 2.80 33.62
C GLU A 109 10.54 2.41 32.29
N PRO A 110 9.21 2.28 32.21
CA PRO A 110 8.52 1.96 30.96
C PRO A 110 8.72 3.04 29.91
N ILE A 111 9.11 2.62 28.72
CA ILE A 111 9.26 3.50 27.55
C ILE A 111 7.95 3.52 26.78
N THR A 112 7.40 4.70 26.55
CA THR A 112 6.22 4.99 25.73
C THR A 112 6.61 5.86 24.56
N ILE A 113 5.70 6.10 23.58
CA ILE A 113 5.94 7.08 22.51
C ILE A 113 6.15 8.50 23.05
N TRP A 114 5.69 8.80 24.28
CA TRP A 114 5.74 10.14 24.90
C TRP A 114 7.01 10.42 25.69
N ASN A 115 7.74 9.38 26.14
CA ASN A 115 8.99 9.51 26.89
C ASN A 115 10.19 8.83 26.21
N ALA A 116 9.99 8.18 25.06
CA ALA A 116 11.07 7.60 24.25
C ALA A 116 12.15 8.65 23.98
N LYS A 117 13.42 8.28 24.11
CA LYS A 117 14.55 9.17 23.87
C LYS A 117 14.98 9.21 22.40
N SER A 118 14.51 8.23 21.61
CA SER A 118 14.80 8.12 20.20
C SER A 118 13.55 7.71 19.40
N MET A 119 13.52 8.09 18.12
CA MET A 119 12.49 7.59 17.19
C MET A 119 12.57 6.07 17.01
N PHE A 120 13.75 5.47 17.20
CA PHE A 120 13.90 4.01 17.19
C PHE A 120 13.15 3.36 18.36
N ASP A 121 13.26 3.89 19.57
CA ASP A 121 12.51 3.39 20.73
C ASP A 121 11.01 3.61 20.55
N ALA A 122 10.59 4.75 20.00
CA ALA A 122 9.18 4.99 19.67
C ALA A 122 8.66 3.96 18.62
N ALA A 123 9.47 3.59 17.62
CA ALA A 123 9.13 2.53 16.68
C ALA A 123 9.07 1.14 17.33
N ARG A 124 9.93 0.86 18.33
CA ARG A 124 9.85 -0.37 19.14
C ARG A 124 8.54 -0.45 19.93
N VAL A 125 8.09 0.66 20.52
CA VAL A 125 6.79 0.76 21.22
C VAL A 125 5.65 0.50 20.23
N LEU A 126 5.68 1.09 19.04
CA LEU A 126 4.71 0.80 17.99
C LEU A 126 4.70 -0.70 17.61
N GLY A 127 5.88 -1.30 17.45
CA GLY A 127 6.01 -2.73 17.18
C GLY A 127 5.43 -3.60 18.32
N ALA A 128 5.59 -3.18 19.57
CA ALA A 128 4.97 -3.83 20.74
C ALA A 128 3.44 -3.73 20.70
N ALA A 129 2.90 -2.56 20.36
CA ALA A 129 1.46 -2.38 20.17
C ALA A 129 0.88 -3.29 19.08
N VAL A 130 1.59 -3.47 17.96
CA VAL A 130 1.19 -4.40 16.89
C VAL A 130 1.15 -5.84 17.43
N ARG A 131 2.18 -6.30 18.14
CA ARG A 131 2.23 -7.65 18.74
C ARG A 131 1.13 -7.83 19.77
N HIS A 132 0.88 -6.85 20.62
CA HIS A 132 -0.20 -6.88 21.60
C HIS A 132 -1.57 -7.15 20.95
N VAL A 133 -1.88 -6.43 19.85
CA VAL A 133 -3.13 -6.67 19.09
C VAL A 133 -3.10 -8.05 18.43
N HIS A 134 -1.96 -8.49 17.89
CA HIS A 134 -1.82 -9.81 17.30
C HIS A 134 -2.07 -10.93 18.34
N ASP A 135 -1.49 -10.83 19.52
CA ASP A 135 -1.62 -11.82 20.58
C ASP A 135 -3.06 -11.89 21.11
N ARG A 136 -3.75 -10.75 21.18
CA ARG A 136 -5.16 -10.67 21.60
C ARG A 136 -6.12 -11.21 20.55
N ASP A 137 -5.97 -10.80 19.28
CA ASP A 137 -7.00 -10.96 18.25
C ASP A 137 -6.60 -11.98 17.17
N GLY A 138 -5.32 -12.28 16.97
CA GLY A 138 -4.81 -13.07 15.85
C GLY A 138 -5.41 -14.47 15.76
N ALA A 139 -5.59 -15.16 16.90
CA ALA A 139 -6.21 -16.49 16.92
C ALA A 139 -7.70 -16.44 16.52
N ALA A 140 -8.44 -15.39 16.90
CA ALA A 140 -9.83 -15.21 16.53
C ALA A 140 -9.98 -14.87 15.02
N LEU A 141 -9.14 -13.98 14.51
CA LEU A 141 -9.08 -13.63 13.09
C LEU A 141 -8.79 -14.87 12.23
N LYS A 142 -7.78 -15.67 12.61
CA LYS A 142 -7.43 -16.89 11.91
C LYS A 142 -8.59 -17.89 11.84
N ARG A 143 -9.33 -18.09 12.95
CA ARG A 143 -10.52 -18.95 12.96
C ARG A 143 -11.63 -18.43 12.05
N ALA A 144 -11.74 -17.11 11.91
CA ALA A 144 -12.70 -16.46 11.00
C ALA A 144 -12.21 -16.43 9.54
N GLY A 145 -11.04 -17.00 9.21
CA GLY A 145 -10.48 -16.96 7.85
C GLY A 145 -9.94 -15.57 7.45
N VAL A 146 -9.71 -14.67 8.41
CA VAL A 146 -9.19 -13.33 8.19
C VAL A 146 -7.70 -13.32 8.54
N GLU A 147 -6.87 -12.87 7.60
CA GLU A 147 -5.44 -12.69 7.84
C GLU A 147 -5.18 -11.47 8.72
N PHE A 148 -4.23 -11.60 9.67
CA PHE A 148 -3.73 -10.47 10.43
C PHE A 148 -2.82 -9.63 9.53
N ASN A 149 -3.39 -8.61 8.92
CA ASN A 149 -2.70 -7.75 7.95
C ASN A 149 -2.74 -6.29 8.38
N VAL A 150 -1.57 -5.74 8.69
CA VAL A 150 -1.36 -4.32 8.97
C VAL A 150 0.03 -3.93 8.47
N SER A 151 0.12 -2.78 7.81
CA SER A 151 1.37 -2.14 7.42
C SER A 151 1.32 -0.69 7.84
N LEU A 152 2.37 -0.23 8.52
CA LEU A 152 2.39 1.11 9.10
C LEU A 152 3.63 1.86 8.61
N LEU A 153 3.46 3.17 8.36
CA LEU A 153 4.58 4.09 8.18
C LEU A 153 4.62 5.01 9.40
N PHE A 154 5.76 5.08 10.04
CA PHE A 154 5.95 5.86 11.25
C PHE A 154 7.19 6.72 11.13
N GLY A 155 7.03 8.03 11.16
CA GLY A 155 8.15 8.95 11.03
C GLY A 155 7.95 10.19 11.88
N GLY A 156 9.06 10.90 12.13
CA GLY A 156 9.03 12.10 12.94
C GLY A 156 10.40 12.48 13.45
N GLN A 157 10.39 13.32 14.48
CA GLN A 157 11.58 13.80 15.17
C GLN A 157 11.34 13.94 16.66
N ILE A 158 12.32 13.56 17.45
CA ILE A 158 12.40 13.79 18.89
C ILE A 158 13.54 14.76 19.14
N LYS A 159 13.39 15.68 20.10
CA LYS A 159 14.40 16.68 20.43
C LYS A 159 15.74 16.03 20.81
N GLY A 160 16.80 16.52 20.20
CA GLY A 160 18.15 15.96 20.36
C GLY A 160 18.50 14.86 19.37
N GLU A 161 17.57 14.47 18.48
CA GLU A 161 17.78 13.46 17.44
C GLU A 161 17.41 14.02 16.06
N GLY A 162 17.97 13.45 14.99
CA GLY A 162 17.55 13.73 13.62
C GLY A 162 16.21 13.10 13.28
N MET A 163 15.61 13.53 12.18
CA MET A 163 14.38 12.93 11.67
C MET A 163 14.59 11.48 11.23
N ARG A 164 13.64 10.62 11.54
CA ARG A 164 13.67 9.21 11.13
C ARG A 164 12.32 8.78 10.57
N LEU A 165 12.34 7.78 9.68
CA LEU A 165 11.17 7.22 9.04
C LEU A 165 11.28 5.70 9.01
N PHE A 166 10.25 5.01 9.47
CA PHE A 166 10.18 3.56 9.56
C PHE A 166 8.96 2.99 8.83
N GLN A 167 9.13 1.80 8.26
CA GLN A 167 8.02 0.94 7.87
C GLN A 167 7.94 -0.22 8.85
N VAL A 168 6.77 -0.36 9.50
CA VAL A 168 6.49 -1.40 10.50
C VAL A 168 5.57 -2.45 9.88
N TYR A 169 5.95 -3.72 10.02
CA TYR A 169 5.24 -4.87 9.47
C TYR A 169 4.28 -5.50 10.47
N SER A 170 3.43 -6.41 9.99
CA SER A 170 2.43 -7.13 10.80
C SER A 170 3.02 -7.91 11.99
N ALA A 171 4.30 -8.30 11.92
CA ALA A 171 5.00 -8.95 13.02
C ALA A 171 5.56 -7.96 14.07
N GLY A 172 5.36 -6.65 13.87
CA GLY A 172 5.88 -5.61 14.76
C GLY A 172 7.38 -5.34 14.60
N ASN A 173 8.04 -5.95 13.62
CA ASN A 173 9.40 -5.60 13.19
C ASN A 173 9.33 -4.44 12.19
N PHE A 174 10.45 -3.76 12.00
CA PHE A 174 10.49 -2.59 11.13
C PHE A 174 11.84 -2.41 10.45
N ILE A 175 11.80 -1.63 9.36
CA ILE A 175 12.98 -1.13 8.65
C ILE A 175 12.98 0.39 8.65
N GLU A 176 14.15 0.99 8.44
CA GLU A 176 14.34 2.43 8.41
C GLU A 176 14.67 2.91 7.01
N ALA A 177 14.17 4.10 6.64
CA ALA A 177 14.50 4.79 5.40
C ALA A 177 15.94 5.30 5.43
N THR A 178 16.64 5.09 4.32
CA THR A 178 18.01 5.54 4.10
C THR A 178 18.08 6.65 3.06
N ASN A 179 19.26 7.20 2.81
CA ASN A 179 19.44 8.15 1.71
C ASN A 179 19.24 7.53 0.32
N GLU A 180 19.47 6.23 0.18
CA GLU A 180 19.24 5.49 -1.06
C GLU A 180 17.76 5.11 -1.24
N THR A 181 17.03 4.99 -0.13
CA THR A 181 15.59 4.71 -0.12
C THR A 181 14.91 5.74 0.79
N PRO A 182 14.70 6.98 0.29
CA PRO A 182 14.25 8.09 1.12
C PRO A 182 12.74 8.11 1.35
N TYR A 183 12.00 7.09 0.92
CA TYR A 183 10.56 7.00 1.10
C TYR A 183 10.08 5.58 1.29
N PHE A 184 8.91 5.44 1.88
CA PHE A 184 8.15 4.20 1.93
C PHE A 184 6.73 4.41 1.44
N GLN A 185 6.16 3.33 0.88
CA GLN A 185 4.77 3.25 0.46
C GLN A 185 4.13 2.01 1.06
N VAL A 186 2.85 2.11 1.43
CA VAL A 186 2.03 0.96 1.82
C VAL A 186 0.68 0.99 1.12
N GLY A 187 0.10 -0.18 0.89
CA GLY A 187 -1.10 -0.33 0.10
C GLY A 187 -0.80 -0.43 -1.41
N GLU A 188 -1.52 0.31 -2.23
CA GLU A 188 -1.45 0.29 -3.71
C GLU A 188 -0.22 1.06 -4.24
N SER A 189 0.97 0.61 -3.91
CA SER A 189 2.22 1.32 -4.19
C SER A 189 2.64 1.33 -5.67
N LYS A 190 2.23 0.35 -6.45
CA LYS A 190 2.74 0.11 -7.82
C LYS A 190 2.46 1.24 -8.82
N TYR A 191 1.33 1.93 -8.68
CA TYR A 191 0.94 2.97 -9.63
C TYR A 191 1.66 4.30 -9.41
N GLY A 192 1.94 4.64 -8.15
CA GLY A 192 2.61 5.88 -7.78
C GLY A 192 4.13 5.78 -7.76
N LYS A 193 4.70 4.58 -7.56
CA LYS A 193 6.13 4.35 -7.42
C LYS A 193 6.99 4.91 -8.57
N PRO A 194 6.63 4.72 -9.85
CA PRO A 194 7.44 5.23 -10.96
C PRO A 194 7.65 6.75 -10.95
N VAL A 195 6.75 7.51 -10.35
CA VAL A 195 6.88 8.96 -10.20
C VAL A 195 7.89 9.29 -9.10
N LEU A 196 7.75 8.66 -7.95
CA LEU A 196 8.64 8.86 -6.78
C LEU A 196 10.09 8.53 -7.12
N ASP A 197 10.33 7.36 -7.76
CA ASP A 197 11.67 6.88 -8.15
C ASP A 197 12.40 7.83 -9.10
N ARG A 198 11.66 8.58 -9.93
CA ARG A 198 12.27 9.52 -10.91
C ARG A 198 12.54 10.89 -10.36
N VAL A 199 11.83 11.31 -9.32
CA VAL A 199 11.82 12.70 -8.86
C VAL A 199 12.53 12.86 -7.52
N LEU A 200 12.38 11.89 -6.61
CA LEU A 200 12.84 12.04 -5.24
C LEU A 200 14.32 11.74 -5.07
N THR A 201 15.01 12.67 -4.44
CA THR A 201 16.35 12.52 -3.86
C THR A 201 16.32 13.08 -2.45
N PRO A 202 17.28 12.75 -1.56
CA PRO A 202 17.34 13.35 -0.23
C PRO A 202 17.39 14.88 -0.21
N GLN A 203 17.85 15.50 -1.29
CA GLN A 203 17.98 16.95 -1.46
C GLN A 203 16.73 17.62 -2.04
N THR A 204 15.74 16.86 -2.48
CA THR A 204 14.52 17.41 -3.07
C THR A 204 13.84 18.38 -2.08
N PRO A 205 13.49 19.62 -2.50
CA PRO A 205 12.79 20.56 -1.64
C PRO A 205 11.42 20.03 -1.17
N LEU A 206 11.01 20.38 0.05
CA LEU A 206 9.75 19.87 0.65
C LEU A 206 8.51 20.12 -0.23
N ASN A 207 8.41 21.30 -0.85
CA ASN A 207 7.28 21.63 -1.71
C ASN A 207 7.27 20.78 -3.00
N GLU A 208 8.44 20.44 -3.53
CA GLU A 208 8.55 19.54 -4.69
C GLU A 208 8.22 18.11 -4.31
N ALA A 209 8.65 17.65 -3.15
CA ALA A 209 8.31 16.33 -2.65
C ALA A 209 6.81 16.21 -2.34
N ALA A 210 6.19 17.25 -1.77
CA ALA A 210 4.73 17.28 -1.58
C ALA A 210 3.98 17.19 -2.91
N LYS A 211 4.43 17.98 -3.92
CA LYS A 211 3.89 17.89 -5.29
C LYS A 211 4.09 16.49 -5.89
N CYS A 212 5.28 15.91 -5.73
CA CYS A 212 5.59 14.56 -6.20
C CYS A 212 4.70 13.50 -5.55
N ALA A 213 4.46 13.59 -4.24
CA ALA A 213 3.53 12.72 -3.53
C ALA A 213 2.10 12.83 -4.06
N LEU A 214 1.62 14.06 -4.35
CA LEU A 214 0.31 14.29 -4.94
C LEU A 214 0.18 13.73 -6.35
N VAL A 215 1.20 13.87 -7.20
CA VAL A 215 1.23 13.26 -8.55
C VAL A 215 1.23 11.74 -8.46
N SER A 216 1.96 11.18 -7.52
CA SER A 216 1.99 9.74 -7.24
C SER A 216 0.61 9.23 -6.79
N MET A 217 -0.08 9.99 -5.93
CA MET A 217 -1.45 9.69 -5.49
C MET A 217 -2.43 9.81 -6.65
N ASP A 218 -2.36 10.86 -7.47
CA ASP A 218 -3.20 11.06 -8.65
C ASP A 218 -3.10 9.89 -9.63
N SER A 219 -1.87 9.42 -9.90
CA SER A 219 -1.63 8.24 -10.73
C SER A 219 -2.27 6.98 -10.16
N THR A 220 -2.31 6.87 -8.82
CA THR A 220 -2.96 5.75 -8.13
C THR A 220 -4.49 5.86 -8.20
N LEU A 221 -5.05 7.04 -7.94
CA LEU A 221 -6.49 7.31 -8.06
C LEU A 221 -7.02 7.01 -9.47
N LYS A 222 -6.24 7.34 -10.50
CA LYS A 222 -6.59 7.09 -11.91
C LYS A 222 -6.65 5.59 -12.23
N SER A 223 -5.82 4.78 -11.57
CA SER A 223 -5.61 3.37 -11.91
C SER A 223 -6.29 2.40 -10.95
N ASN A 224 -6.73 2.86 -9.79
CA ASN A 224 -7.35 2.02 -8.75
C ASN A 224 -8.53 2.74 -8.08
N LEU A 225 -9.74 2.26 -8.36
CA LEU A 225 -11.00 2.81 -7.82
C LEU A 225 -11.15 2.65 -6.31
N THR A 226 -10.38 1.78 -5.68
CA THR A 226 -10.47 1.51 -4.24
C THR A 226 -9.75 2.56 -3.39
N VAL A 227 -8.84 3.32 -3.98
CA VAL A 227 -8.20 4.49 -3.38
C VAL A 227 -9.01 5.74 -3.73
N GLY A 228 -9.17 6.67 -2.82
CA GLY A 228 -10.02 7.83 -3.10
C GLY A 228 -9.92 8.99 -2.11
N LEU A 229 -10.43 10.11 -2.58
CA LEU A 229 -10.59 11.33 -1.79
C LEU A 229 -11.54 11.11 -0.60
N PRO A 230 -11.39 11.92 0.48
CA PRO A 230 -10.38 12.94 0.66
C PRO A 230 -9.00 12.37 1.00
N LEU A 231 -7.94 13.21 0.81
CA LEU A 231 -6.57 12.88 1.19
C LEU A 231 -6.16 13.69 2.41
N ASP A 232 -5.36 13.09 3.28
CA ASP A 232 -4.68 13.80 4.36
C ASP A 232 -3.20 13.97 4.01
N MET A 233 -2.67 15.20 4.11
CA MET A 233 -1.26 15.51 3.87
C MET A 233 -0.68 16.27 5.07
N VAL A 234 0.56 15.90 5.44
CA VAL A 234 1.37 16.60 6.43
C VAL A 234 2.75 16.87 5.85
N VAL A 235 3.23 18.10 6.00
CA VAL A 235 4.60 18.48 5.70
C VAL A 235 5.26 19.01 6.97
N TYR A 236 6.33 18.35 7.38
CA TYR A 236 7.10 18.69 8.58
C TYR A 236 8.49 19.19 8.21
N GLU A 237 8.91 20.33 8.77
CA GLU A 237 10.25 20.88 8.63
C GLU A 237 11.13 20.44 9.80
N GLU A 238 12.38 20.08 9.53
CA GLU A 238 13.33 19.63 10.55
C GLU A 238 13.48 20.65 11.69
N GLY A 239 13.46 20.16 12.93
CA GLY A 239 13.70 20.96 14.14
C GLY A 239 12.53 21.81 14.62
N ARG A 240 11.37 21.77 13.94
CA ARG A 240 10.21 22.60 14.33
C ARG A 240 9.39 22.00 15.48
N PHE A 241 9.35 20.68 15.64
CA PHE A 241 8.55 19.92 16.61
C PHE A 241 7.04 20.26 16.62
N ALA A 242 6.59 20.94 15.59
CA ALA A 242 5.20 21.28 15.28
C ALA A 242 5.07 21.57 13.79
N THR A 243 3.85 21.54 13.25
CA THR A 243 3.58 22.03 11.89
C THR A 243 2.17 22.58 11.74
N ASP A 244 2.04 23.63 10.95
CA ASP A 244 0.78 24.18 10.47
C ASP A 244 0.40 23.65 9.07
N LYS A 245 1.30 22.89 8.44
CA LYS A 245 1.11 22.31 7.10
C LYS A 245 0.40 20.96 7.17
N ILE A 246 -0.81 20.96 7.73
CA ILE A 246 -1.72 19.82 7.79
C ILE A 246 -2.93 20.15 6.91
N VAL A 247 -3.13 19.40 5.85
CA VAL A 247 -4.16 19.70 4.84
C VAL A 247 -5.03 18.46 4.58
N CYS A 248 -6.35 18.66 4.56
CA CYS A 248 -7.31 17.73 4.00
C CYS A 248 -7.66 18.18 2.57
N ILE A 249 -7.47 17.31 1.60
CA ILE A 249 -7.65 17.57 0.17
C ILE A 249 -8.89 16.78 -0.29
N ASP A 250 -9.95 17.48 -0.60
CA ASP A 250 -11.19 16.92 -1.14
C ASP A 250 -11.31 17.15 -2.66
N GLU A 251 -12.45 16.74 -3.23
CA GLU A 251 -12.75 16.89 -4.66
C GLU A 251 -12.89 18.37 -5.12
N HIS A 252 -13.03 19.30 -4.19
CA HIS A 252 -13.15 20.74 -4.48
C HIS A 252 -11.82 21.48 -4.39
N ASN A 253 -10.75 20.81 -3.94
CA ASN A 253 -9.44 21.43 -3.79
C ASN A 253 -8.91 21.92 -5.14
N PRO A 254 -8.72 23.25 -5.32
CA PRO A 254 -8.38 23.81 -6.63
C PRO A 254 -6.96 23.44 -7.07
N TYR A 255 -6.02 23.28 -6.13
CA TYR A 255 -4.65 22.90 -6.47
C TYR A 255 -4.60 21.44 -6.95
N PHE A 256 -5.28 20.52 -6.25
CA PHE A 256 -5.28 19.12 -6.65
C PHE A 256 -5.98 18.91 -8.00
N LYS A 257 -7.08 19.63 -8.24
CA LYS A 257 -7.77 19.62 -9.54
C LYS A 257 -6.85 20.14 -10.66
N MET A 258 -6.19 21.27 -10.47
CA MET A 258 -5.22 21.82 -11.43
C MET A 258 -4.07 20.83 -11.70
N LEU A 259 -3.56 20.15 -10.65
CA LEU A 259 -2.49 19.15 -10.77
C LEU A 259 -2.97 17.97 -11.62
N HIS A 260 -4.15 17.42 -11.33
CA HIS A 260 -4.76 16.32 -12.08
C HIS A 260 -4.88 16.64 -13.59
N ASP A 261 -5.46 17.79 -13.91
CA ASP A 261 -5.68 18.21 -15.30
C ASP A 261 -4.34 18.42 -16.05
N ASN A 262 -3.40 19.12 -15.41
CA ASN A 262 -2.10 19.43 -16.01
C ASN A 262 -1.19 18.21 -16.17
N TRP A 263 -1.22 17.28 -15.20
CA TRP A 263 -0.33 16.12 -15.25
C TRP A 263 -0.63 15.23 -16.46
N GLY A 264 -1.91 14.92 -16.69
CA GLY A 264 -2.32 14.14 -17.87
C GLY A 264 -1.95 14.79 -19.20
N GLN A 265 -2.18 16.10 -19.32
CA GLN A 265 -1.83 16.84 -20.55
C GLN A 265 -0.32 16.86 -20.81
N LYS A 266 0.49 17.13 -19.76
CA LYS A 266 1.95 17.18 -19.91
C LYS A 266 2.57 15.82 -20.20
N LEU A 267 2.04 14.74 -19.60
CA LEU A 267 2.46 13.38 -19.98
C LEU A 267 2.19 13.10 -21.44
N ARG A 268 1.03 13.50 -21.97
CA ARG A 268 0.71 13.34 -23.38
C ARG A 268 1.67 14.14 -24.27
N GLN A 269 1.95 15.39 -23.92
CA GLN A 269 2.91 16.23 -24.66
C GLN A 269 4.32 15.62 -24.69
N VAL A 270 4.79 15.09 -23.53
CA VAL A 270 6.08 14.40 -23.48
C VAL A 270 6.06 13.15 -24.36
N PHE A 271 5.00 12.35 -24.26
CA PHE A 271 4.86 11.15 -25.10
C PHE A 271 4.88 11.48 -26.60
N ASP A 272 4.15 12.51 -27.01
CA ASP A 272 4.09 12.93 -28.42
C ASP A 272 5.42 13.50 -28.93
N SER A 273 6.31 13.93 -28.02
CA SER A 273 7.67 14.40 -28.37
C SER A 273 8.70 13.26 -28.56
N ILE A 274 8.36 12.05 -28.16
CA ILE A 274 9.21 10.87 -28.35
C ILE A 274 9.01 10.35 -29.77
N GLU A 275 10.10 10.17 -30.50
CA GLU A 275 10.05 9.63 -31.86
C GLU A 275 9.43 8.22 -31.87
N ASP A 276 8.59 7.96 -32.87
CA ASP A 276 8.02 6.63 -33.10
C ASP A 276 9.10 5.59 -33.40
N PRO A 277 8.91 4.31 -32.99
CA PRO A 277 9.87 3.26 -33.30
C PRO A 277 9.96 3.01 -34.81
N ALA A 278 11.17 3.03 -35.36
CA ALA A 278 11.42 2.69 -36.77
C ALA A 278 11.39 1.17 -36.98
N TRP A 279 10.37 0.68 -37.68
CA TRP A 279 10.20 -0.74 -37.98
C TRP A 279 11.02 -1.19 -39.18
N ASN A 280 11.31 -0.30 -40.15
CA ASN A 280 11.89 -0.61 -41.44
C ASN A 280 13.13 0.24 -41.80
N GLY A 281 14.02 0.51 -40.83
CA GLY A 281 15.28 1.21 -41.14
C GLY A 281 15.13 2.67 -41.60
N GLY A 282 14.01 3.33 -41.26
CA GLY A 282 13.82 4.77 -41.48
C GLY A 282 14.76 5.61 -40.60
N HIS A 283 14.86 6.89 -40.90
CA HIS A 283 15.81 7.87 -40.32
C HIS A 283 15.57 8.18 -38.85
N THR A 284 15.59 7.18 -37.96
CA THR A 284 15.57 7.43 -36.52
C THR A 284 16.96 7.18 -35.91
N SER A 285 17.35 8.02 -34.97
CA SER A 285 18.62 7.94 -34.27
C SER A 285 18.79 6.66 -33.43
N ALA A 286 17.69 5.95 -33.14
CA ALA A 286 17.68 4.73 -32.34
C ALA A 286 16.71 3.66 -32.91
N PRO A 287 17.17 2.78 -33.83
CA PRO A 287 16.32 1.73 -34.39
C PRO A 287 15.91 0.71 -33.31
N LEU A 288 14.61 0.33 -33.31
CA LEU A 288 14.08 -0.69 -32.39
C LEU A 288 14.64 -2.09 -32.71
N MET A 289 15.04 -2.36 -33.98
CA MET A 289 15.61 -3.64 -34.40
C MET A 289 17.08 -3.75 -34.04
N VAL A 290 17.35 -4.44 -32.96
CA VAL A 290 18.72 -4.81 -32.51
C VAL A 290 19.05 -6.19 -33.08
N ASN A 291 20.16 -6.23 -33.84
CA ASN A 291 20.90 -7.40 -34.31
C ASN A 291 20.19 -8.79 -34.20
N PRO A 292 19.69 -9.36 -35.31
CA PRO A 292 18.96 -10.63 -35.32
C PRO A 292 19.72 -11.84 -34.75
N ALA A 293 21.01 -11.73 -34.49
CA ALA A 293 21.84 -12.80 -33.94
C ALA A 293 21.63 -13.00 -32.39
N ARG A 294 20.94 -12.09 -31.69
CA ARG A 294 20.76 -12.15 -30.22
C ARG A 294 19.32 -12.43 -29.75
N SER A 295 18.33 -12.37 -30.62
CA SER A 295 16.94 -12.68 -30.24
C SER A 295 16.37 -13.77 -31.14
N LYS A 296 15.97 -14.91 -30.58
CA LYS A 296 15.13 -15.86 -31.31
C LYS A 296 13.79 -15.19 -31.56
N PRO A 297 13.36 -14.98 -32.82
CA PRO A 297 12.05 -14.37 -33.09
C PRO A 297 10.92 -15.26 -32.54
N LEU A 298 9.85 -14.64 -32.10
CA LEU A 298 8.61 -15.33 -31.71
C LEU A 298 8.14 -16.20 -32.88
N LYS A 299 7.83 -17.48 -32.59
CA LYS A 299 7.32 -18.40 -33.60
C LYS A 299 5.93 -17.94 -34.03
N LYS A 300 5.82 -17.50 -35.28
CA LYS A 300 4.53 -17.09 -35.89
C LYS A 300 3.74 -18.34 -36.21
N ILE A 301 2.58 -18.53 -35.61
CA ILE A 301 1.62 -19.60 -35.93
C ILE A 301 0.67 -19.03 -36.96
N THR A 302 0.82 -19.46 -38.27
CA THR A 302 0.07 -18.87 -39.39
C THR A 302 -1.18 -19.64 -39.78
N ASN A 303 -1.38 -20.90 -39.34
CA ASN A 303 -2.64 -21.64 -39.57
C ASN A 303 -2.76 -22.87 -38.65
N VAL A 304 -3.92 -23.04 -38.05
CA VAL A 304 -4.29 -24.24 -37.28
C VAL A 304 -5.12 -25.24 -38.13
N HIS A 305 -5.44 -24.90 -39.40
CA HIS A 305 -6.40 -25.67 -40.22
C HIS A 305 -5.86 -26.33 -41.50
N GLU A 306 -4.54 -26.39 -41.70
CA GLU A 306 -4.01 -27.13 -42.86
C GLU A 306 -3.26 -28.40 -42.46
N LYS A 307 -3.94 -29.35 -41.82
CA LYS A 307 -3.55 -30.78 -41.81
C LYS A 307 -4.73 -31.63 -41.38
N LEU A 308 -5.71 -31.73 -42.24
CA LEU A 308 -6.65 -32.88 -42.35
C LEU A 308 -7.15 -32.95 -43.81
N VAL A 309 -6.28 -33.41 -44.66
CA VAL A 309 -6.63 -34.22 -45.84
C VAL A 309 -5.58 -35.28 -46.00
#